data_b5cacabfb80f59b39b146818b5fd5580
#
_entry.id   b5cacabfb80f59b39b146818b5fd5580
#
_cell.length_a   1.000
_cell.length_b   1.000
_cell.length_c   1.000
_cell.angle_alpha   90.00
_cell.angle_beta   90.00
_cell.angle_gamma   90.00
#
_symmetry.space_group_name_H-M   'P 1'
#
loop_
_entity.id
_entity.type
_entity.pdbx_description
1 polymer ?
#
loop_
_entity_poly.entity_id
_entity_poly.type
_entity_poly.pdbx_seq_one_letter_code
_entity_poly.pdbx_strand_id
1 'polypeptide(L)'
;MALGTFNLELSQFYWNTNSPDSTFLKANEAFRIFTDLGATYEAGRGAYTLAAAQFAASDYLQAEQTAVLALELFENSSSPEKNRRIISAYNLLGSIATALNAYDRAIEYRKTALEYFDSDEQSGRAYYGLLNNLSNTQIEAGSYEEALRTLEKLVKNLQLRSDNPHLYAIVLLNRARANFSLGNLEDVESNYLEALQIREELGETRNLPRSNYFLAEYYWDQRDTARAREHLQEGKRIALETEELDGLQDILKLQMLVDRENSAQYGLELSELKDSLIQEERLLRDKFARVRYQTDQYIAENQFLSRQRMMWIWVTAGIVLLGMALLVIINQRIRNQKLRFLQQQQEANQEIFNLMLTQNEKIEEGKQEEQKRISEELHDGVLGEMNGIRMVLLGLNGKEDEKSVSLRAQAIEKLKSVQEEIRGISHALSDAAYQKFSNFIVSIEDLLESTAGTAGLEHQLDFDREADWDGVSGEIKINLYRIIQECLQNTIKHARANKVVVELQASENTLVARICDDGRGFHKRRGKRGIGQKNIASRVQRLGGQWEIASSPGSGTEIRITIPRGRSLQSPSNEVLEGML
;
A
#
# COMPACT_ATOMS: atom_id res chain seq x y z
N MET A 1 -8.78 18.36 -10.23
CA MET A 1 -8.72 19.44 -11.26
C MET A 1 -9.89 19.35 -12.25
N ALA A 2 -10.02 18.33 -13.13
CA ALA A 2 -11.07 18.28 -14.18
C ALA A 2 -12.51 18.46 -13.65
N LEU A 3 -12.89 17.83 -12.53
CA LEU A 3 -14.22 17.99 -11.93
C LEU A 3 -14.46 19.42 -11.42
N GLY A 4 -13.45 20.06 -10.82
CA GLY A 4 -13.52 21.45 -10.38
C GLY A 4 -13.73 22.41 -11.56
N THR A 5 -12.97 22.20 -12.66
CA THR A 5 -13.12 22.99 -13.89
C THR A 5 -14.51 22.82 -14.49
N PHE A 6 -15.00 21.58 -14.60
CA PHE A 6 -16.34 21.29 -15.11
C PHE A 6 -17.43 22.02 -14.28
N ASN A 7 -17.36 21.96 -12.94
CA ASN A 7 -18.33 22.64 -12.10
C ASN A 7 -18.23 24.17 -12.25
N LEU A 8 -17.04 24.72 -12.45
CA LEU A 8 -16.88 26.16 -12.68
C LEU A 8 -17.48 26.60 -14.03
N GLU A 9 -17.27 25.84 -15.09
CA GLU A 9 -17.88 26.08 -16.40
C GLU A 9 -19.40 25.95 -16.34
N LEU A 10 -19.89 24.93 -15.65
CA LEU A 10 -21.32 24.74 -15.44
C LEU A 10 -21.94 25.88 -14.62
N SER A 11 -21.23 26.41 -13.62
CA SER A 11 -21.68 27.58 -12.87
C SER A 11 -21.76 28.83 -13.76
N GLN A 12 -20.82 29.00 -14.70
CA GLN A 12 -20.87 30.10 -15.67
C GLN A 12 -22.04 29.95 -16.65
N PHE A 13 -22.36 28.73 -17.07
CA PHE A 13 -23.55 28.46 -17.88
C PHE A 13 -24.83 28.87 -17.14
N TYR A 14 -24.98 28.47 -15.86
CA TYR A 14 -26.13 28.86 -15.05
C TYR A 14 -26.19 30.36 -14.78
N TRP A 15 -25.05 31.02 -14.64
CA TRP A 15 -24.99 32.49 -14.55
C TRP A 15 -25.58 33.15 -15.80
N ASN A 16 -25.17 32.67 -16.98
CA ASN A 16 -25.65 33.21 -18.26
C ASN A 16 -27.14 32.93 -18.52
N THR A 17 -27.70 31.92 -17.86
CA THR A 17 -29.14 31.59 -17.92
C THR A 17 -29.95 32.19 -16.77
N ASN A 18 -29.39 33.13 -16.04
CA ASN A 18 -30.01 33.84 -14.93
C ASN A 18 -30.55 32.91 -13.83
N SER A 19 -29.75 31.90 -13.45
CA SER A 19 -30.09 30.91 -12.42
C SER A 19 -29.10 31.00 -11.23
N PRO A 20 -29.25 32.00 -10.34
CA PRO A 20 -28.26 32.28 -9.27
C PRO A 20 -28.12 31.14 -8.25
N ASP A 21 -29.19 30.40 -7.97
CA ASP A 21 -29.18 29.22 -7.11
C ASP A 21 -28.32 28.08 -7.64
N SER A 22 -28.46 27.76 -8.92
CA SER A 22 -27.66 26.73 -9.60
C SER A 22 -26.22 27.19 -9.77
N THR A 23 -26.00 28.48 -10.06
CA THR A 23 -24.67 29.09 -10.09
C THR A 23 -23.98 28.96 -8.73
N PHE A 24 -24.67 29.28 -7.64
CA PHE A 24 -24.15 29.15 -6.29
C PHE A 24 -23.70 27.72 -5.98
N LEU A 25 -24.58 26.74 -6.25
CA LEU A 25 -24.28 25.33 -5.98
C LEU A 25 -23.00 24.88 -6.70
N LYS A 26 -22.92 25.16 -7.99
CA LYS A 26 -21.79 24.70 -8.82
C LYS A 26 -20.50 25.49 -8.56
N ALA A 27 -20.59 26.77 -8.29
CA ALA A 27 -19.45 27.58 -7.89
C ALA A 27 -18.88 27.13 -6.53
N ASN A 28 -19.75 26.79 -5.56
CA ASN A 28 -19.33 26.29 -4.25
C ASN A 28 -18.67 24.90 -4.35
N GLU A 29 -19.20 23.99 -5.17
CA GLU A 29 -18.56 22.71 -5.45
C GLU A 29 -17.15 22.89 -6.08
N ALA A 30 -17.04 23.79 -7.06
CA ALA A 30 -15.78 24.11 -7.71
C ALA A 30 -14.76 24.71 -6.72
N PHE A 31 -15.19 25.69 -5.96
CA PHE A 31 -14.37 26.35 -4.94
C PHE A 31 -13.77 25.35 -3.95
N ARG A 32 -14.59 24.42 -3.43
CA ARG A 32 -14.13 23.38 -2.49
C ARG A 32 -13.11 22.44 -3.11
N ILE A 33 -13.40 21.92 -4.31
CA ILE A 33 -12.47 21.01 -5.01
C ILE A 33 -11.12 21.68 -5.22
N PHE A 34 -11.09 22.94 -5.62
CA PHE A 34 -9.84 23.66 -5.85
C PHE A 34 -9.11 24.00 -4.55
N THR A 35 -9.85 24.30 -3.47
CA THR A 35 -9.27 24.51 -2.13
C THR A 35 -8.62 23.24 -1.61
N ASP A 36 -9.30 22.09 -1.70
CA ASP A 36 -8.78 20.79 -1.27
C ASP A 36 -7.52 20.37 -2.07
N LEU A 37 -7.41 20.84 -3.31
CA LEU A 37 -6.26 20.59 -4.18
C LEU A 37 -5.12 21.61 -4.02
N GLY A 38 -5.31 22.67 -3.22
CA GLY A 38 -4.36 23.76 -3.10
C GLY A 38 -4.21 24.62 -4.36
N ALA A 39 -5.19 24.56 -5.28
CA ALA A 39 -5.20 25.31 -6.54
C ALA A 39 -5.73 26.74 -6.30
N THR A 40 -4.88 27.61 -5.77
CA THR A 40 -5.24 28.93 -5.23
C THR A 40 -5.95 29.83 -6.24
N TYR A 41 -5.46 29.88 -7.49
CA TYR A 41 -6.05 30.74 -8.52
C TYR A 41 -7.45 30.25 -8.91
N GLU A 42 -7.62 28.95 -9.15
CA GLU A 42 -8.91 28.34 -9.50
C GLU A 42 -9.90 28.42 -8.33
N ALA A 43 -9.41 28.26 -7.08
CA ALA A 43 -10.23 28.49 -5.89
C ALA A 43 -10.73 29.94 -5.83
N GLY A 44 -9.88 30.93 -6.14
CA GLY A 44 -10.25 32.32 -6.25
C GLY A 44 -11.34 32.56 -7.31
N ARG A 45 -11.27 31.88 -8.46
CA ARG A 45 -12.32 31.95 -9.51
C ARG A 45 -13.65 31.37 -9.01
N GLY A 46 -13.59 30.24 -8.30
CA GLY A 46 -14.78 29.63 -7.68
C GLY A 46 -15.43 30.56 -6.66
N ALA A 47 -14.62 31.13 -5.75
CA ALA A 47 -15.08 32.09 -4.74
C ALA A 47 -15.67 33.37 -5.37
N TYR A 48 -15.05 33.92 -6.41
CA TYR A 48 -15.59 35.07 -7.14
C TYR A 48 -16.97 34.78 -7.75
N THR A 49 -17.13 33.64 -8.43
CA THR A 49 -18.41 33.25 -9.03
C THR A 49 -19.48 33.00 -7.97
N LEU A 50 -19.08 32.43 -6.82
CA LEU A 50 -19.94 32.25 -5.65
C LEU A 50 -20.40 33.60 -5.09
N ALA A 51 -19.48 34.55 -4.90
CA ALA A 51 -19.80 35.90 -4.46
C ALA A 51 -20.74 36.63 -5.42
N ALA A 52 -20.54 36.48 -6.73
CA ALA A 52 -21.42 37.07 -7.73
C ALA A 52 -22.85 36.47 -7.65
N ALA A 53 -22.98 35.16 -7.44
CA ALA A 53 -24.28 34.51 -7.25
C ALA A 53 -24.98 34.97 -5.97
N GLN A 54 -24.25 35.15 -4.88
CA GLN A 54 -24.75 35.69 -3.62
C GLN A 54 -25.24 37.14 -3.79
N PHE A 55 -24.47 37.96 -4.52
CA PHE A 55 -24.85 39.33 -4.87
C PHE A 55 -26.14 39.36 -5.69
N ALA A 56 -26.26 38.55 -6.72
CA ALA A 56 -27.46 38.44 -7.55
C ALA A 56 -28.70 37.95 -6.76
N ALA A 57 -28.48 37.17 -5.68
CA ALA A 57 -29.55 36.74 -4.77
C ALA A 57 -29.82 37.78 -3.63
N SER A 58 -29.26 38.99 -3.70
CA SER A 58 -29.37 40.03 -2.68
C SER A 58 -28.82 39.66 -1.29
N ASP A 59 -27.98 38.60 -1.20
CA ASP A 59 -27.26 38.23 0.04
C ASP A 59 -25.94 39.01 0.14
N TYR A 60 -26.05 40.32 0.28
CA TYR A 60 -24.93 41.27 0.18
C TYR A 60 -23.83 41.03 1.22
N LEU A 61 -24.22 40.67 2.45
CA LEU A 61 -23.24 40.42 3.52
C LEU A 61 -22.34 39.21 3.20
N GLN A 62 -22.92 38.11 2.76
CA GLN A 62 -22.16 36.93 2.39
C GLN A 62 -21.37 37.16 1.10
N ALA A 63 -21.95 37.91 0.15
CA ALA A 63 -21.27 38.28 -1.09
C ALA A 63 -19.99 39.07 -0.79
N GLU A 64 -20.03 40.04 0.14
CA GLU A 64 -18.86 40.83 0.55
C GLU A 64 -17.76 39.91 1.13
N GLN A 65 -18.11 39.05 2.10
CA GLN A 65 -17.15 38.12 2.73
C GLN A 65 -16.51 37.17 1.69
N THR A 66 -17.33 36.65 0.81
CA THR A 66 -16.84 35.71 -0.21
C THR A 66 -16.01 36.40 -1.29
N ALA A 67 -16.35 37.68 -1.64
CA ALA A 67 -15.57 38.48 -2.58
C ALA A 67 -14.20 38.89 -2.00
N VAL A 68 -14.12 39.17 -0.70
CA VAL A 68 -12.84 39.41 -0.01
C VAL A 68 -11.99 38.15 -0.02
N LEU A 69 -12.58 36.99 0.27
CA LEU A 69 -11.86 35.72 0.17
C LEU A 69 -11.34 35.45 -1.24
N ALA A 70 -12.14 35.74 -2.28
CA ALA A 70 -11.70 35.62 -3.67
C ALA A 70 -10.50 36.54 -3.97
N LEU A 71 -10.53 37.78 -3.46
CA LEU A 71 -9.45 38.73 -3.59
C LEU A 71 -8.15 38.21 -2.95
N GLU A 72 -8.19 37.76 -1.70
CA GLU A 72 -7.04 37.15 -1.00
C GLU A 72 -6.44 35.99 -1.77
N LEU A 73 -7.29 35.12 -2.32
CA LEU A 73 -6.84 33.97 -3.11
C LEU A 73 -6.15 34.42 -4.42
N PHE A 74 -6.65 35.46 -5.08
CA PHE A 74 -6.01 35.99 -6.29
C PHE A 74 -4.68 36.66 -5.97
N GLU A 75 -4.60 37.47 -4.92
CA GLU A 75 -3.36 38.11 -4.48
C GLU A 75 -2.26 37.11 -4.16
N ASN A 76 -2.61 36.02 -3.48
CA ASN A 76 -1.69 34.93 -3.11
C ASN A 76 -1.39 33.96 -4.26
N SER A 77 -1.97 34.14 -5.45
CA SER A 77 -1.73 33.29 -6.58
C SER A 77 -0.52 33.74 -7.40
N SER A 78 0.15 32.77 -8.07
CA SER A 78 1.23 33.03 -9.02
C SER A 78 0.76 33.12 -10.47
N SER A 79 -0.56 33.14 -10.71
CA SER A 79 -1.11 33.18 -12.07
C SER A 79 -0.81 34.52 -12.76
N PRO A 80 -0.42 34.50 -14.04
CA PRO A 80 -0.25 35.73 -14.82
C PRO A 80 -1.54 36.54 -15.00
N GLU A 81 -2.68 35.88 -14.89
CA GLU A 81 -4.01 36.52 -15.01
C GLU A 81 -4.53 37.10 -13.69
N LYS A 82 -3.76 37.06 -12.61
CA LYS A 82 -4.24 37.48 -11.29
C LYS A 82 -4.74 38.92 -11.25
N ASN A 83 -4.03 39.87 -11.85
CA ASN A 83 -4.40 41.30 -11.84
C ASN A 83 -5.80 41.51 -12.44
N ARG A 84 -6.08 40.85 -13.57
CA ARG A 84 -7.40 40.91 -14.18
C ARG A 84 -8.52 40.41 -13.26
N ARG A 85 -8.24 39.35 -12.46
CA ARG A 85 -9.19 38.80 -11.48
C ARG A 85 -9.32 39.70 -10.25
N ILE A 86 -8.23 40.30 -9.79
CA ILE A 86 -8.23 41.32 -8.71
C ILE A 86 -9.11 42.51 -9.10
N ILE A 87 -8.96 43.05 -10.31
CA ILE A 87 -9.81 44.09 -10.86
C ILE A 87 -11.30 43.69 -10.80
N SER A 88 -11.61 42.47 -11.23
CA SER A 88 -12.99 41.95 -11.22
C SER A 88 -13.54 41.84 -9.78
N ALA A 89 -12.72 41.37 -8.82
CA ALA A 89 -13.10 41.21 -7.42
C ALA A 89 -13.35 42.60 -6.75
N TYR A 90 -12.47 43.56 -6.96
CA TYR A 90 -12.68 44.91 -6.46
C TYR A 90 -13.90 45.58 -7.09
N ASN A 91 -14.16 45.39 -8.39
CA ASN A 91 -15.37 45.90 -9.03
C ASN A 91 -16.64 45.25 -8.45
N LEU A 92 -16.63 43.96 -8.14
CA LEU A 92 -17.75 43.30 -7.47
C LEU A 92 -17.94 43.85 -6.04
N LEU A 93 -16.87 44.00 -5.26
CA LEU A 93 -16.92 44.65 -3.95
C LEU A 93 -17.50 46.09 -4.04
N GLY A 94 -17.10 46.84 -5.05
CA GLY A 94 -17.67 48.16 -5.34
C GLY A 94 -19.18 48.09 -5.64
N SER A 95 -19.64 47.06 -6.35
CA SER A 95 -21.06 46.88 -6.63
C SER A 95 -21.86 46.48 -5.38
N ILE A 96 -21.30 45.59 -4.55
CA ILE A 96 -21.89 45.21 -3.27
C ILE A 96 -21.99 46.42 -2.32
N ALA A 97 -20.92 47.19 -2.20
CA ALA A 97 -20.89 48.39 -1.37
C ALA A 97 -21.91 49.44 -1.86
N THR A 98 -22.10 49.60 -3.18
CA THR A 98 -23.13 50.46 -3.75
C THR A 98 -24.53 49.97 -3.37
N ALA A 99 -24.81 48.68 -3.46
CA ALA A 99 -26.11 48.13 -3.06
C ALA A 99 -26.40 48.30 -1.56
N LEU A 100 -25.35 48.37 -0.74
CA LEU A 100 -25.45 48.65 0.69
C LEU A 100 -25.46 50.15 1.01
N ASN A 101 -25.52 51.05 0.02
CA ASN A 101 -25.42 52.49 0.13
C ASN A 101 -24.12 53.00 0.80
N ALA A 102 -23.07 52.17 0.81
CA ALA A 102 -21.73 52.49 1.32
C ALA A 102 -20.87 53.10 0.21
N TYR A 103 -21.31 54.26 -0.32
CA TYR A 103 -20.74 54.86 -1.53
C TYR A 103 -19.26 55.22 -1.42
N ASP A 104 -18.80 55.71 -0.27
CA ASP A 104 -17.38 56.00 -0.07
C ASP A 104 -16.50 54.78 -0.24
N ARG A 105 -16.91 53.64 0.34
CA ARG A 105 -16.22 52.36 0.18
C ARG A 105 -16.29 51.84 -1.27
N ALA A 106 -17.43 52.02 -1.93
CA ALA A 106 -17.59 51.60 -3.33
C ALA A 106 -16.66 52.40 -4.26
N ILE A 107 -16.48 53.70 -4.02
CA ILE A 107 -15.55 54.59 -4.73
C ILE A 107 -14.11 54.13 -4.49
N GLU A 108 -13.75 53.84 -3.23
CA GLU A 108 -12.43 53.37 -2.87
C GLU A 108 -12.09 52.03 -3.58
N TYR A 109 -12.97 51.04 -3.50
CA TYR A 109 -12.76 49.74 -4.21
C TYR A 109 -12.57 49.92 -5.71
N ARG A 110 -13.36 50.78 -6.36
CA ARG A 110 -13.23 51.03 -7.80
C ARG A 110 -11.96 51.81 -8.15
N LYS A 111 -11.53 52.77 -7.31
CA LYS A 111 -10.24 53.45 -7.47
C LYS A 111 -9.08 52.46 -7.35
N THR A 112 -9.11 51.60 -6.33
CA THR A 112 -8.10 50.54 -6.16
C THR A 112 -8.06 49.57 -7.35
N ALA A 113 -9.23 49.17 -7.87
CA ALA A 113 -9.28 48.32 -9.07
C ALA A 113 -8.59 48.98 -10.28
N LEU A 114 -8.71 50.32 -10.45
CA LEU A 114 -8.06 51.04 -11.55
C LEU A 114 -6.53 51.05 -11.44
N GLU A 115 -5.95 50.92 -10.25
CA GLU A 115 -4.49 50.85 -10.03
C GLU A 115 -3.85 49.57 -10.53
N TYR A 116 -4.63 48.50 -10.68
CA TYR A 116 -4.16 47.19 -11.17
C TYR A 116 -4.10 47.08 -12.70
N PHE A 117 -4.57 48.11 -13.45
CA PHE A 117 -4.42 48.10 -14.90
C PHE A 117 -3.02 48.59 -15.30
N ASP A 118 -2.37 47.81 -16.15
CA ASP A 118 -1.12 48.24 -16.78
C ASP A 118 -1.35 49.42 -17.75
N SER A 119 -0.30 50.17 -18.05
CA SER A 119 -0.40 51.37 -18.93
C SER A 119 -1.00 51.08 -20.30
N ASP A 120 -0.71 49.90 -20.86
CA ASP A 120 -1.20 49.46 -22.19
C ASP A 120 -2.69 49.05 -22.13
N GLU A 121 -3.19 48.64 -20.97
CA GLU A 121 -4.59 48.25 -20.76
C GLU A 121 -5.51 49.41 -20.44
N GLN A 122 -4.97 50.58 -20.12
CA GLN A 122 -5.74 51.81 -19.77
C GLN A 122 -6.55 52.38 -20.95
N SER A 123 -6.43 51.83 -22.12
CA SER A 123 -7.27 52.12 -23.30
C SER A 123 -8.27 51.02 -23.64
N GLY A 124 -8.35 49.97 -22.80
CA GLY A 124 -9.17 48.79 -23.07
C GLY A 124 -10.64 48.92 -22.59
N ARG A 125 -11.52 48.10 -23.16
CA ARG A 125 -12.97 48.04 -22.84
C ARG A 125 -13.24 47.87 -21.33
N ALA A 126 -12.43 47.04 -20.64
CA ALA A 126 -12.59 46.76 -19.21
C ALA A 126 -12.27 48.01 -18.35
N TYR A 127 -11.21 48.75 -18.71
CA TYR A 127 -10.83 49.99 -18.03
C TYR A 127 -11.92 51.05 -18.14
N TYR A 128 -12.46 51.27 -19.37
CA TYR A 128 -13.55 52.23 -19.59
C TYR A 128 -14.84 51.81 -18.88
N GLY A 129 -15.15 50.49 -18.84
CA GLY A 129 -16.28 50.00 -18.07
C GLY A 129 -16.15 50.29 -16.58
N LEU A 130 -14.95 50.12 -16.01
CA LEU A 130 -14.70 50.39 -14.61
C LEU A 130 -14.75 51.92 -14.28
N LEU A 131 -14.20 52.78 -15.17
CA LEU A 131 -14.34 54.22 -15.04
C LEU A 131 -15.81 54.67 -15.06
N ASN A 132 -16.62 54.08 -15.94
CA ASN A 132 -18.06 54.34 -15.97
C ASN A 132 -18.75 53.89 -14.67
N ASN A 133 -18.41 52.70 -14.15
CA ASN A 133 -18.95 52.24 -12.86
C ASN A 133 -18.55 53.14 -11.70
N LEU A 134 -17.31 53.65 -11.70
CA LEU A 134 -16.84 54.64 -10.72
C LEU A 134 -17.65 55.92 -10.82
N SER A 135 -17.83 56.48 -12.03
CA SER A 135 -18.59 57.71 -12.24
C SER A 135 -20.05 57.56 -11.82
N ASN A 136 -20.69 56.42 -12.12
CA ASN A 136 -22.05 56.15 -11.67
C ASN A 136 -22.14 56.13 -10.14
N THR A 137 -21.17 55.50 -9.44
CA THR A 137 -21.14 55.50 -7.97
C THR A 137 -20.93 56.92 -7.42
N GLN A 138 -20.09 57.72 -8.06
CA GLN A 138 -19.88 59.14 -7.68
C GLN A 138 -21.17 59.97 -7.84
N ILE A 139 -21.96 59.71 -8.89
CA ILE A 139 -23.28 60.31 -9.08
C ILE A 139 -24.24 59.89 -7.96
N GLU A 140 -24.33 58.62 -7.63
CA GLU A 140 -25.18 58.13 -6.53
C GLU A 140 -24.75 58.69 -5.16
N ALA A 141 -23.44 58.92 -4.97
CA ALA A 141 -22.87 59.56 -3.80
C ALA A 141 -23.08 61.10 -3.75
N GLY A 142 -23.64 61.74 -4.79
CA GLY A 142 -23.76 63.19 -4.90
C GLY A 142 -22.46 63.91 -5.26
N SER A 143 -21.39 63.18 -5.63
CA SER A 143 -20.07 63.73 -5.97
C SER A 143 -20.00 64.05 -7.48
N TYR A 144 -20.89 64.92 -7.95
CA TYR A 144 -21.14 65.18 -9.38
C TYR A 144 -19.93 65.74 -10.13
N GLU A 145 -19.17 66.67 -9.53
CA GLU A 145 -17.96 67.24 -10.14
C GLU A 145 -16.88 66.19 -10.35
N GLU A 146 -16.72 65.23 -9.41
CA GLU A 146 -15.78 64.14 -9.57
C GLU A 146 -16.23 63.18 -10.67
N ALA A 147 -17.52 62.86 -10.72
CA ALA A 147 -18.12 62.05 -11.77
C ALA A 147 -17.86 62.65 -13.15
N LEU A 148 -18.07 63.96 -13.32
CA LEU A 148 -17.81 64.65 -14.59
C LEU A 148 -16.34 64.58 -15.00
N ARG A 149 -15.40 64.80 -14.05
CA ARG A 149 -13.96 64.63 -14.34
C ARG A 149 -13.62 63.20 -14.85
N THR A 150 -14.28 62.20 -14.27
CA THR A 150 -14.10 60.81 -14.69
C THR A 150 -14.70 60.56 -16.07
N LEU A 151 -15.92 61.04 -16.33
CA LEU A 151 -16.67 60.85 -17.59
C LEU A 151 -16.04 61.61 -18.75
N GLU A 152 -15.48 62.82 -18.53
CA GLU A 152 -14.80 63.57 -19.57
C GLU A 152 -13.62 62.81 -20.20
N LYS A 153 -12.91 61.96 -19.43
CA LYS A 153 -11.85 61.10 -19.98
C LYS A 153 -12.42 60.14 -21.00
N LEU A 154 -13.65 59.65 -20.76
CA LEU A 154 -14.32 58.70 -21.62
C LEU A 154 -14.91 59.36 -22.88
N VAL A 155 -15.55 60.52 -22.73
CA VAL A 155 -16.19 61.25 -23.85
C VAL A 155 -15.16 61.78 -24.85
N LYS A 156 -13.98 62.21 -24.38
CA LYS A 156 -12.88 62.67 -25.24
C LYS A 156 -12.27 61.53 -26.09
N ASN A 157 -12.55 60.28 -25.76
CA ASN A 157 -12.10 59.14 -26.55
C ASN A 157 -13.08 58.89 -27.73
N LEU A 158 -12.78 59.49 -28.89
CA LEU A 158 -13.58 59.34 -30.09
C LEU A 158 -13.74 57.89 -30.58
N GLN A 159 -12.80 56.97 -30.22
CA GLN A 159 -12.89 55.58 -30.56
C GLN A 159 -13.95 54.83 -29.72
N LEU A 160 -14.26 55.31 -28.52
CA LEU A 160 -15.27 54.70 -27.66
C LEU A 160 -16.64 54.63 -28.33
N ARG A 161 -17.01 55.69 -29.11
CA ARG A 161 -18.28 55.74 -29.84
C ARG A 161 -18.38 54.67 -30.90
N SER A 162 -17.31 54.39 -31.65
CA SER A 162 -17.29 53.38 -32.72
C SER A 162 -17.08 51.96 -32.17
N ASP A 163 -16.19 51.77 -31.19
CA ASP A 163 -15.76 50.46 -30.72
C ASP A 163 -16.72 49.87 -29.65
N ASN A 164 -17.41 50.74 -28.90
CA ASN A 164 -18.38 50.32 -27.91
C ASN A 164 -19.51 51.33 -27.74
N PRO A 165 -20.41 51.45 -28.72
CA PRO A 165 -21.51 52.40 -28.72
C PRO A 165 -22.45 52.20 -27.51
N HIS A 166 -22.63 50.98 -27.03
CA HIS A 166 -23.37 50.69 -25.82
C HIS A 166 -22.79 51.43 -24.60
N LEU A 167 -21.48 51.30 -24.32
CA LEU A 167 -20.83 51.98 -23.23
C LEU A 167 -20.86 53.50 -23.44
N TYR A 168 -20.68 53.98 -24.67
CA TYR A 168 -20.73 55.38 -24.98
C TYR A 168 -22.10 55.99 -24.65
N ALA A 169 -23.22 55.33 -24.97
CA ALA A 169 -24.57 55.77 -24.59
C ALA A 169 -24.73 55.86 -23.07
N ILE A 170 -24.18 54.92 -22.29
CA ILE A 170 -24.21 54.95 -20.83
C ILE A 170 -23.40 56.15 -20.29
N VAL A 171 -22.23 56.42 -20.89
CA VAL A 171 -21.36 57.53 -20.51
C VAL A 171 -22.06 58.88 -20.78
N LEU A 172 -22.73 59.05 -21.94
CA LEU A 172 -23.52 60.23 -22.27
C LEU A 172 -24.65 60.45 -21.24
N LEU A 173 -25.38 59.38 -20.93
CA LEU A 173 -26.47 59.41 -19.97
C LEU A 173 -25.98 59.84 -18.57
N ASN A 174 -24.90 59.24 -18.09
CA ASN A 174 -24.32 59.56 -16.79
C ASN A 174 -23.75 60.99 -16.76
N ARG A 175 -23.15 61.46 -17.87
CA ARG A 175 -22.68 62.86 -18.00
C ARG A 175 -23.84 63.83 -17.92
N ALA A 176 -24.93 63.55 -18.64
CA ALA A 176 -26.13 64.37 -18.61
C ALA A 176 -26.74 64.41 -17.19
N ARG A 177 -26.83 63.26 -16.50
CA ARG A 177 -27.31 63.17 -15.11
C ARG A 177 -26.47 64.05 -14.16
N ALA A 178 -25.14 63.94 -14.23
CA ALA A 178 -24.24 64.72 -13.37
C ALA A 178 -24.35 66.24 -13.65
N ASN A 179 -24.38 66.65 -14.93
CA ASN A 179 -24.58 68.06 -15.31
C ASN A 179 -25.95 68.58 -14.87
N PHE A 180 -26.99 67.79 -15.09
CA PHE A 180 -28.35 68.18 -14.65
C PHE A 180 -28.42 68.37 -13.15
N SER A 181 -27.84 67.46 -12.35
CA SER A 181 -27.79 67.55 -10.89
C SER A 181 -27.01 68.81 -10.38
N LEU A 182 -26.03 69.30 -11.13
CA LEU A 182 -25.28 70.52 -10.85
C LEU A 182 -25.99 71.81 -11.36
N GLY A 183 -27.09 71.68 -12.10
CA GLY A 183 -27.76 72.81 -12.73
C GLY A 183 -27.06 73.25 -14.03
N ASN A 184 -26.10 72.53 -14.56
CA ASN A 184 -25.42 72.84 -15.81
C ASN A 184 -26.23 72.26 -16.97
N LEU A 185 -27.15 72.99 -17.52
CA LEU A 185 -28.10 72.48 -18.51
C LEU A 185 -27.57 72.47 -19.96
N GLU A 186 -26.37 72.97 -20.20
CA GLU A 186 -25.69 72.89 -21.48
C GLU A 186 -25.47 71.44 -21.86
N ASP A 187 -25.83 71.04 -23.06
CA ASP A 187 -25.72 69.68 -23.61
C ASP A 187 -26.50 68.59 -22.88
N VAL A 188 -27.28 68.87 -21.81
CA VAL A 188 -28.02 67.80 -21.09
C VAL A 188 -29.04 67.13 -21.98
N GLU A 189 -29.89 67.90 -22.66
CA GLU A 189 -30.92 67.43 -23.57
C GLU A 189 -30.29 66.63 -24.72
N SER A 190 -29.27 67.18 -25.40
CA SER A 190 -28.60 66.54 -26.52
C SER A 190 -27.94 65.24 -26.15
N ASN A 191 -27.29 65.16 -24.96
CA ASN A 191 -26.67 63.91 -24.47
C ASN A 191 -27.70 62.84 -24.14
N TYR A 192 -28.84 63.19 -23.56
CA TYR A 192 -29.92 62.24 -23.29
C TYR A 192 -30.54 61.74 -24.58
N LEU A 193 -30.80 62.59 -25.55
CA LEU A 193 -31.36 62.23 -26.83
C LEU A 193 -30.40 61.35 -27.67
N GLU A 194 -29.11 61.72 -27.71
CA GLU A 194 -28.10 60.90 -28.38
C GLU A 194 -27.96 59.52 -27.74
N ALA A 195 -27.96 59.46 -26.39
CA ALA A 195 -27.92 58.17 -25.67
C ALA A 195 -29.15 57.32 -25.95
N LEU A 196 -30.34 57.93 -26.00
CA LEU A 196 -31.59 57.21 -26.37
C LEU A 196 -31.53 56.69 -27.79
N GLN A 197 -31.14 57.50 -28.75
CA GLN A 197 -31.03 57.12 -30.18
C GLN A 197 -30.05 55.94 -30.36
N ILE A 198 -28.85 56.02 -29.75
CA ILE A 198 -27.86 54.90 -29.82
C ILE A 198 -28.46 53.60 -29.29
N ARG A 199 -29.19 53.63 -28.18
CA ARG A 199 -29.84 52.44 -27.61
C ARG A 199 -30.93 51.88 -28.50
N GLU A 200 -31.70 52.72 -29.14
CA GLU A 200 -32.72 52.34 -30.15
C GLU A 200 -32.05 51.65 -31.34
N GLU A 201 -31.00 52.29 -31.92
CA GLU A 201 -30.21 51.72 -33.02
C GLU A 201 -29.59 50.34 -32.70
N LEU A 202 -29.19 50.15 -31.43
CA LEU A 202 -28.63 48.86 -30.94
C LEU A 202 -29.72 47.84 -30.59
N GLY A 203 -31.00 48.19 -30.59
CA GLY A 203 -32.10 47.34 -30.15
C GLY A 203 -32.10 47.02 -28.65
N GLU A 204 -31.56 47.92 -27.82
CA GLU A 204 -31.44 47.73 -26.37
C GLU A 204 -32.73 48.12 -25.65
N THR A 205 -33.82 47.43 -25.98
CA THR A 205 -35.17 47.79 -25.47
C THR A 205 -35.25 47.83 -23.95
N ARG A 206 -34.55 46.99 -23.21
CA ARG A 206 -34.54 46.96 -21.74
C ARG A 206 -33.95 48.23 -21.10
N ASN A 207 -33.10 48.97 -21.78
CA ASN A 207 -32.47 50.19 -21.27
C ASN A 207 -33.23 51.48 -21.64
N LEU A 208 -34.21 51.38 -22.54
CA LEU A 208 -35.00 52.55 -23.01
C LEU A 208 -35.91 53.15 -21.92
N PRO A 209 -36.55 52.37 -21.02
CA PRO A 209 -37.35 52.94 -19.94
C PRO A 209 -36.59 53.94 -19.09
N ARG A 210 -35.36 53.64 -18.73
CA ARG A 210 -34.49 54.49 -17.93
C ARG A 210 -34.04 55.73 -18.68
N SER A 211 -33.75 55.63 -19.99
CA SER A 211 -33.44 56.79 -20.84
C SER A 211 -34.61 57.73 -20.93
N ASN A 212 -35.79 57.20 -21.14
CA ASN A 212 -37.04 58.01 -21.19
C ASN A 212 -37.37 58.67 -19.85
N TYR A 213 -37.12 57.95 -18.74
CA TYR A 213 -37.27 58.53 -17.41
C TYR A 213 -36.39 59.80 -17.20
N PHE A 214 -35.09 59.75 -17.55
CA PHE A 214 -34.21 60.90 -17.37
C PHE A 214 -34.56 62.08 -18.29
N LEU A 215 -35.01 61.79 -19.52
CA LEU A 215 -35.54 62.83 -20.40
C LEU A 215 -36.81 63.45 -19.84
N ALA A 216 -37.70 62.66 -19.31
CA ALA A 216 -38.91 63.12 -18.69
C ALA A 216 -38.64 63.98 -17.45
N GLU A 217 -37.68 63.56 -16.58
CA GLU A 217 -37.25 64.32 -15.42
C GLU A 217 -36.66 65.69 -15.83
N TYR A 218 -35.82 65.73 -16.85
CA TYR A 218 -35.26 66.94 -17.42
C TYR A 218 -36.38 67.87 -17.95
N TYR A 219 -37.32 67.41 -18.79
CA TYR A 219 -38.40 68.17 -19.34
C TYR A 219 -39.36 68.66 -18.24
N TRP A 220 -39.62 67.85 -17.23
CA TRP A 220 -40.43 68.31 -16.06
C TRP A 220 -39.77 69.44 -15.31
N ASP A 221 -38.45 69.37 -15.09
CA ASP A 221 -37.72 70.48 -14.47
C ASP A 221 -37.78 71.78 -15.32
N GLN A 222 -37.66 71.58 -16.67
CA GLN A 222 -37.77 72.70 -17.62
C GLN A 222 -39.23 73.18 -17.84
N ARG A 223 -40.21 72.69 -17.04
CA ARG A 223 -41.63 73.02 -17.13
C ARG A 223 -42.32 72.63 -18.44
N ASP A 224 -41.68 71.75 -19.26
CA ASP A 224 -42.30 71.16 -20.45
C ASP A 224 -43.04 69.89 -20.08
N THR A 225 -44.23 70.03 -19.50
CA THR A 225 -45.05 68.92 -19.02
C THR A 225 -45.56 68.02 -20.16
N ALA A 226 -45.62 68.55 -21.38
CA ALA A 226 -46.07 67.79 -22.55
C ALA A 226 -45.04 66.74 -22.98
N ARG A 227 -43.78 67.19 -23.17
CA ARG A 227 -42.69 66.26 -23.48
C ARG A 227 -42.37 65.29 -22.30
N ALA A 228 -42.43 65.78 -21.09
CA ALA A 228 -42.28 64.96 -19.90
C ALA A 228 -43.31 63.81 -19.88
N ARG A 229 -44.58 64.08 -20.16
CA ARG A 229 -45.65 63.09 -20.21
C ARG A 229 -45.46 62.11 -21.35
N GLU A 230 -45.04 62.56 -22.53
CA GLU A 230 -44.74 61.69 -23.69
C GLU A 230 -43.66 60.65 -23.36
N HIS A 231 -42.53 61.11 -22.84
CA HIS A 231 -41.44 60.19 -22.47
C HIS A 231 -41.82 59.26 -21.31
N LEU A 232 -42.60 59.69 -20.31
CA LEU A 232 -43.09 58.84 -19.25
C LEU A 232 -44.06 57.76 -19.75
N GLN A 233 -44.92 58.09 -20.73
CA GLN A 233 -45.82 57.11 -21.33
C GLN A 233 -45.09 56.08 -22.14
N GLU A 234 -44.11 56.51 -22.96
CA GLU A 234 -43.29 55.60 -23.78
C GLU A 234 -42.39 54.75 -22.88
N GLY A 235 -41.74 55.32 -21.89
CA GLY A 235 -40.94 54.58 -20.91
C GLY A 235 -41.75 53.52 -20.17
N LYS A 236 -42.99 53.87 -19.71
CA LYS A 236 -43.89 52.94 -19.06
C LYS A 236 -44.32 51.79 -19.98
N ARG A 237 -44.68 52.12 -21.22
CA ARG A 237 -45.07 51.13 -22.23
C ARG A 237 -43.94 50.08 -22.42
N ILE A 238 -42.73 50.57 -22.67
CA ILE A 238 -41.57 49.70 -22.90
C ILE A 238 -41.22 48.89 -21.65
N ALA A 239 -41.25 49.49 -20.45
CA ALA A 239 -40.99 48.81 -19.18
C ALA A 239 -41.93 47.62 -18.97
N LEU A 240 -43.23 47.80 -19.28
CA LEU A 240 -44.20 46.71 -19.18
C LEU A 240 -44.00 45.64 -20.26
N GLU A 241 -43.63 46.00 -21.49
CA GLU A 241 -43.34 45.04 -22.56
C GLU A 241 -42.05 44.23 -22.32
N THR A 242 -41.07 44.83 -21.67
CA THR A 242 -39.76 44.21 -21.39
C THR A 242 -39.63 43.58 -20.01
N GLU A 243 -40.66 43.72 -19.17
CA GLU A 243 -40.66 43.35 -17.75
C GLU A 243 -39.53 44.03 -16.98
N GLU A 244 -39.18 45.28 -17.35
CA GLU A 244 -38.16 46.08 -16.67
C GLU A 244 -38.79 46.88 -15.52
N LEU A 245 -39.03 46.17 -14.41
CA LEU A 245 -39.85 46.68 -13.31
C LEU A 245 -39.17 47.73 -12.42
N ASP A 246 -37.83 47.72 -12.36
CA ASP A 246 -37.08 48.71 -11.56
C ASP A 246 -37.24 50.13 -12.13
N GLY A 247 -37.07 50.30 -13.43
CA GLY A 247 -37.31 51.59 -14.10
C GLY A 247 -38.75 52.06 -14.02
N LEU A 248 -39.69 51.12 -13.97
CA LEU A 248 -41.13 51.42 -13.87
C LEU A 248 -41.50 52.11 -12.55
N GLN A 249 -40.83 51.78 -11.42
CA GLN A 249 -41.09 52.45 -10.15
C GLN A 249 -40.78 53.96 -10.22
N ASP A 250 -39.67 54.36 -10.84
CA ASP A 250 -39.26 55.74 -10.95
C ASP A 250 -40.14 56.52 -11.94
N ILE A 251 -40.55 55.87 -13.03
CA ILE A 251 -41.51 56.39 -13.98
C ILE A 251 -42.85 56.71 -13.28
N LEU A 252 -43.40 55.73 -12.51
CA LEU A 252 -44.69 55.93 -11.82
C LEU A 252 -44.62 57.04 -10.78
N LYS A 253 -43.51 57.16 -10.01
CA LYS A 253 -43.30 58.26 -9.07
C LYS A 253 -43.31 59.62 -9.78
N LEU A 254 -42.64 59.74 -10.92
CA LEU A 254 -42.61 60.98 -11.68
C LEU A 254 -43.94 61.27 -12.36
N GLN A 255 -44.66 60.24 -12.84
CA GLN A 255 -46.03 60.38 -13.36
C GLN A 255 -47.00 60.99 -12.33
N MET A 256 -46.89 60.60 -11.06
CA MET A 256 -47.70 61.16 -9.98
C MET A 256 -47.48 62.69 -9.82
N LEU A 257 -46.31 63.21 -10.15
CA LEU A 257 -45.96 64.58 -10.06
C LEU A 257 -46.37 65.34 -11.32
N VAL A 258 -46.16 64.75 -12.49
CA VAL A 258 -46.40 65.37 -13.79
C VAL A 258 -47.90 65.41 -14.14
N ASP A 259 -48.63 64.34 -13.79
CA ASP A 259 -50.05 64.20 -14.09
C ASP A 259 -50.86 64.04 -12.80
N ARG A 260 -51.17 65.18 -12.20
CA ARG A 260 -51.85 65.25 -10.92
C ARG A 260 -53.29 64.72 -10.93
N GLU A 261 -53.95 64.76 -12.07
CA GLU A 261 -55.32 64.22 -12.21
C GLU A 261 -55.37 62.74 -12.00
N ASN A 262 -54.40 62.01 -12.52
CA ASN A 262 -54.30 60.58 -12.44
C ASN A 262 -53.34 60.10 -11.34
N SER A 263 -52.85 60.98 -10.48
CA SER A 263 -51.85 60.71 -9.43
C SER A 263 -52.25 59.54 -8.51
N ALA A 264 -53.53 59.44 -8.13
CA ALA A 264 -54.04 58.37 -7.27
C ALA A 264 -53.93 56.98 -7.96
N GLN A 265 -54.19 56.95 -9.27
CA GLN A 265 -54.07 55.71 -10.04
C GLN A 265 -52.61 55.25 -10.14
N TYR A 266 -51.67 56.14 -10.46
CA TYR A 266 -50.23 55.83 -10.49
C TYR A 266 -49.71 55.42 -9.10
N GLY A 267 -50.25 55.99 -8.02
CA GLY A 267 -49.94 55.60 -6.66
C GLY A 267 -50.38 54.17 -6.33
N LEU A 268 -51.57 53.79 -6.82
CA LEU A 268 -52.06 52.41 -6.65
C LEU A 268 -51.17 51.42 -7.43
N GLU A 269 -50.91 51.73 -8.71
CA GLU A 269 -50.03 50.90 -9.57
C GLU A 269 -48.62 50.77 -8.94
N LEU A 270 -48.05 51.84 -8.38
CA LEU A 270 -46.76 51.79 -7.69
C LEU A 270 -46.79 50.93 -6.44
N SER A 271 -47.90 50.96 -5.68
CA SER A 271 -48.07 50.10 -4.49
C SER A 271 -48.15 48.62 -4.89
N GLU A 272 -48.96 48.28 -5.89
CA GLU A 272 -49.10 46.90 -6.39
C GLU A 272 -47.75 46.40 -6.95
N LEU A 273 -47.03 47.22 -7.70
CA LEU A 273 -45.69 46.90 -8.23
C LEU A 273 -44.70 46.64 -7.09
N LYS A 274 -44.66 47.52 -6.06
CA LYS A 274 -43.79 47.32 -4.88
C LYS A 274 -44.10 46.02 -4.14
N ASP A 275 -45.39 45.72 -3.94
CA ASP A 275 -45.80 44.50 -3.26
C ASP A 275 -45.36 43.24 -4.07
N SER A 276 -45.52 43.30 -5.40
CA SER A 276 -45.05 42.24 -6.31
C SER A 276 -43.54 42.05 -6.23
N LEU A 277 -42.75 43.12 -6.32
CA LEU A 277 -41.29 43.09 -6.22
C LEU A 277 -40.79 42.58 -4.87
N ILE A 278 -41.42 42.99 -3.77
CA ILE A 278 -41.10 42.48 -2.43
C ILE A 278 -41.41 40.99 -2.32
N GLN A 279 -42.52 40.51 -2.92
CA GLN A 279 -42.83 39.11 -2.91
C GLN A 279 -41.84 38.31 -3.75
N GLU A 280 -41.47 38.79 -4.92
CA GLU A 280 -40.47 38.13 -5.79
C GLU A 280 -39.10 38.06 -5.09
N GLU A 281 -38.63 39.19 -4.52
CA GLU A 281 -37.38 39.24 -3.75
C GLU A 281 -37.40 38.22 -2.57
N ARG A 282 -38.52 38.16 -1.83
CA ARG A 282 -38.68 37.19 -0.73
C ARG A 282 -38.61 35.76 -1.23
N LEU A 283 -39.31 35.43 -2.32
CA LEU A 283 -39.30 34.10 -2.89
C LEU A 283 -37.88 33.69 -3.36
N LEU A 284 -37.18 34.59 -4.05
CA LEU A 284 -35.80 34.36 -4.47
C LEU A 284 -34.87 34.18 -3.28
N ARG A 285 -34.97 35.06 -2.26
CA ARG A 285 -34.16 34.98 -1.06
C ARG A 285 -34.45 33.70 -0.24
N ASP A 286 -35.71 33.31 -0.10
CA ASP A 286 -36.09 32.09 0.61
C ASP A 286 -35.64 30.84 -0.14
N LYS A 287 -35.74 30.84 -1.47
CA LYS A 287 -35.20 29.78 -2.32
C LYS A 287 -33.69 29.68 -2.17
N PHE A 288 -32.99 30.80 -2.24
CA PHE A 288 -31.53 30.85 -2.09
C PHE A 288 -31.10 30.42 -0.68
N ALA A 289 -31.73 30.87 0.36
CA ALA A 289 -31.46 30.47 1.74
C ALA A 289 -31.67 28.97 1.95
N ARG A 290 -32.72 28.38 1.34
CA ARG A 290 -32.97 26.93 1.37
C ARG A 290 -31.86 26.15 0.67
N VAL A 291 -31.47 26.56 -0.54
CA VAL A 291 -30.38 25.92 -1.30
C VAL A 291 -29.08 25.99 -0.52
N ARG A 292 -28.77 27.15 0.06
CA ARG A 292 -27.58 27.34 0.92
C ARG A 292 -27.60 26.40 2.12
N TYR A 293 -28.72 26.37 2.86
CA TYR A 293 -28.88 25.50 4.04
C TYR A 293 -28.73 24.02 3.69
N GLN A 294 -29.37 23.55 2.61
CA GLN A 294 -29.24 22.19 2.14
C GLN A 294 -27.78 21.88 1.71
N THR A 295 -27.13 22.83 1.05
CA THR A 295 -25.73 22.68 0.64
C THR A 295 -24.81 22.57 1.85
N ASP A 296 -25.00 23.43 2.86
CA ASP A 296 -24.21 23.42 4.09
C ASP A 296 -24.40 22.12 4.88
N GLN A 297 -25.64 21.62 4.97
CA GLN A 297 -25.93 20.31 5.58
C GLN A 297 -25.24 19.17 4.82
N TYR A 298 -25.35 19.16 3.50
CA TYR A 298 -24.70 18.13 2.66
C TYR A 298 -23.17 18.16 2.81
N ILE A 299 -22.61 19.36 2.94
CA ILE A 299 -21.19 19.56 3.20
C ILE A 299 -20.79 18.99 4.57
N ALA A 300 -21.54 19.32 5.61
CA ALA A 300 -21.26 18.84 6.97
C ALA A 300 -21.37 17.30 7.05
N GLU A 301 -22.38 16.71 6.40
CA GLU A 301 -22.57 15.27 6.33
C GLU A 301 -21.39 14.58 5.58
N ASN A 302 -21.00 15.11 4.43
CA ASN A 302 -19.86 14.58 3.68
C ASN A 302 -18.54 14.68 4.46
N GLN A 303 -18.32 15.76 5.19
CA GLN A 303 -17.15 15.90 6.06
C GLN A 303 -17.17 14.88 7.20
N PHE A 304 -18.33 14.66 7.80
CA PHE A 304 -18.51 13.64 8.84
C PHE A 304 -18.22 12.23 8.30
N LEU A 305 -18.83 11.88 7.16
CA LEU A 305 -18.59 10.59 6.51
C LEU A 305 -17.12 10.39 6.08
N SER A 306 -16.48 11.45 5.61
CA SER A 306 -15.06 11.42 5.26
C SER A 306 -14.18 11.15 6.49
N ARG A 307 -14.46 11.82 7.63
CA ARG A 307 -13.75 11.57 8.90
C ARG A 307 -13.97 10.13 9.38
N GLN A 308 -15.20 9.62 9.31
CA GLN A 308 -15.50 8.23 9.64
C GLN A 308 -14.73 7.25 8.75
N ARG A 309 -14.70 7.48 7.44
CA ARG A 309 -13.93 6.64 6.49
C ARG A 309 -12.45 6.62 6.86
N MET A 310 -11.85 7.78 7.12
CA MET A 310 -10.46 7.88 7.53
C MET A 310 -10.20 7.14 8.85
N MET A 311 -11.10 7.27 9.83
CA MET A 311 -11.00 6.52 11.09
C MET A 311 -11.00 5.00 10.84
N TRP A 312 -11.92 4.49 10.00
CA TRP A 312 -11.95 3.06 9.66
C TRP A 312 -10.71 2.58 8.90
N ILE A 313 -10.13 3.42 8.03
CA ILE A 313 -8.86 3.13 7.36
C ILE A 313 -7.73 2.95 8.40
N TRP A 314 -7.65 3.85 9.40
CA TRP A 314 -6.64 3.74 10.45
C TRP A 314 -6.87 2.53 11.37
N VAL A 315 -8.11 2.21 11.71
CA VAL A 315 -8.45 1.02 12.49
C VAL A 315 -8.05 -0.26 11.75
N THR A 316 -8.41 -0.38 10.47
CA THR A 316 -8.02 -1.54 9.66
C THR A 316 -6.51 -1.67 9.48
N ALA A 317 -5.80 -0.56 9.25
CA ALA A 317 -4.34 -0.54 9.20
C ALA A 317 -3.73 -1.01 10.52
N GLY A 318 -4.26 -0.56 11.66
CA GLY A 318 -3.84 -1.00 12.99
C GLY A 318 -4.03 -2.51 13.22
N ILE A 319 -5.18 -3.07 12.81
CA ILE A 319 -5.46 -4.51 12.90
C ILE A 319 -4.48 -5.33 12.04
N VAL A 320 -4.19 -4.88 10.83
CA VAL A 320 -3.22 -5.53 9.92
C VAL A 320 -1.81 -5.53 10.54
N LEU A 321 -1.38 -4.39 11.10
CA LEU A 321 -0.08 -4.29 11.78
C LEU A 321 0.01 -5.22 13.00
N LEU A 322 -1.05 -5.29 13.81
CA LEU A 322 -1.12 -6.23 14.95
C LEU A 322 -1.06 -7.68 14.48
N GLY A 323 -1.76 -8.02 13.41
CA GLY A 323 -1.68 -9.36 12.80
C GLY A 323 -0.28 -9.72 12.32
N MET A 324 0.41 -8.79 11.65
CA MET A 324 1.81 -8.98 11.25
C MET A 324 2.76 -9.15 12.44
N ALA A 325 2.59 -8.33 13.48
CA ALA A 325 3.39 -8.44 14.71
C ALA A 325 3.19 -9.81 15.39
N LEU A 326 1.94 -10.29 15.45
CA LEU A 326 1.61 -11.61 15.99
C LEU A 326 2.29 -12.74 15.20
N LEU A 327 2.25 -12.67 13.86
CA LEU A 327 2.93 -13.63 12.99
C LEU A 327 4.45 -13.64 13.19
N VAL A 328 5.07 -12.47 13.39
CA VAL A 328 6.50 -12.37 13.72
C VAL A 328 6.79 -13.03 15.06
N ILE A 329 5.97 -12.77 16.09
CA ILE A 329 6.14 -13.37 17.42
C ILE A 329 6.00 -14.90 17.36
N ILE A 330 5.00 -15.41 16.64
CA ILE A 330 4.80 -16.85 16.45
C ILE A 330 6.02 -17.48 15.76
N ASN A 331 6.50 -16.86 14.69
CA ASN A 331 7.66 -17.35 13.94
C ASN A 331 8.94 -17.32 14.79
N GLN A 332 9.13 -16.29 15.61
CA GLN A 332 10.24 -16.24 16.58
C GLN A 332 10.13 -17.33 17.64
N ARG A 333 8.92 -17.60 18.17
CA ARG A 333 8.72 -18.71 19.14
C ARG A 333 9.06 -20.06 18.52
N ILE A 334 8.61 -20.33 17.30
CA ILE A 334 8.92 -21.56 16.59
C ILE A 334 10.44 -21.70 16.37
N ARG A 335 11.12 -20.62 15.94
CA ARG A 335 12.58 -20.61 15.78
C ARG A 335 13.30 -20.89 17.09
N ASN A 336 12.88 -20.24 18.17
CA ASN A 336 13.50 -20.42 19.50
C ASN A 336 13.30 -21.85 20.04
N GLN A 337 12.12 -22.45 19.83
CA GLN A 337 11.88 -23.86 20.19
C GLN A 337 12.79 -24.81 19.38
N LYS A 338 12.95 -24.56 18.08
CA LYS A 338 13.84 -25.37 17.23
C LYS A 338 15.31 -25.26 17.66
N LEU A 339 15.77 -24.06 18.01
CA LEU A 339 17.12 -23.83 18.52
C LEU A 339 17.37 -24.56 19.83
N ARG A 340 16.42 -24.47 20.78
CA ARG A 340 16.51 -25.21 22.06
C ARG A 340 16.57 -26.72 21.85
N PHE A 341 15.76 -27.23 20.95
CA PHE A 341 15.78 -28.67 20.61
C PHE A 341 17.14 -29.10 20.04
N LEU A 342 17.72 -28.31 19.12
CA LEU A 342 19.04 -28.58 18.56
C LEU A 342 20.15 -28.53 19.62
N GLN A 343 20.09 -27.58 20.57
CA GLN A 343 21.03 -27.52 21.67
C GLN A 343 20.95 -28.76 22.57
N GLN A 344 19.75 -29.17 22.98
CA GLN A 344 19.55 -30.36 23.78
C GLN A 344 20.07 -31.62 23.07
N GLN A 345 19.85 -31.73 21.75
CA GLN A 345 20.38 -32.84 20.96
C GLN A 345 21.91 -32.83 20.90
N GLN A 346 22.52 -31.67 20.83
CA GLN A 346 23.97 -31.53 20.81
C GLN A 346 24.57 -31.88 22.16
N GLU A 347 23.95 -31.43 23.25
CA GLU A 347 24.37 -31.80 24.64
C GLU A 347 24.27 -33.30 24.87
N ALA A 348 23.15 -33.93 24.46
CA ALA A 348 22.99 -35.36 24.58
C ALA A 348 24.02 -36.15 23.74
N ASN A 349 24.32 -35.67 22.53
CA ASN A 349 25.37 -36.30 21.70
C ASN A 349 26.77 -36.19 22.33
N GLN A 350 27.06 -35.06 22.98
CA GLN A 350 28.30 -34.82 23.68
C GLN A 350 28.43 -35.79 24.90
N GLU A 351 27.34 -35.96 25.63
CA GLU A 351 27.29 -36.89 26.76
C GLU A 351 27.50 -38.32 26.33
N ILE A 352 26.83 -38.78 25.24
CA ILE A 352 27.03 -40.09 24.65
C ILE A 352 28.48 -40.27 24.19
N PHE A 353 29.08 -39.25 23.59
CA PHE A 353 30.49 -39.31 23.20
C PHE A 353 31.43 -39.49 24.39
N ASN A 354 31.21 -38.71 25.45
CA ASN A 354 32.01 -38.84 26.68
C ASN A 354 31.84 -40.19 27.35
N LEU A 355 30.60 -40.71 27.39
CA LEU A 355 30.36 -42.07 27.92
C LEU A 355 31.07 -43.15 27.08
N MET A 356 31.09 -43.01 25.73
CA MET A 356 31.83 -43.93 24.87
C MET A 356 33.35 -43.88 25.10
N LEU A 357 33.91 -42.68 25.31
CA LEU A 357 35.33 -42.54 25.66
C LEU A 357 35.65 -43.25 26.96
N THR A 358 34.85 -43.02 28.01
CA THR A 358 35.05 -43.66 29.33
C THR A 358 34.88 -45.18 29.25
N GLN A 359 33.96 -45.68 28.42
CA GLN A 359 33.78 -47.08 28.19
C GLN A 359 34.97 -47.72 27.46
N ASN A 360 35.53 -47.02 26.45
CA ASN A 360 36.72 -47.48 25.73
C ASN A 360 37.95 -47.51 26.65
N GLU A 361 38.13 -46.51 27.54
CA GLU A 361 39.20 -46.50 28.53
C GLU A 361 39.10 -47.69 29.45
N LYS A 362 37.90 -48.00 30.01
CA LYS A 362 37.69 -49.20 30.84
C LYS A 362 37.94 -50.51 30.14
N ILE A 363 37.59 -50.60 28.85
CA ILE A 363 37.88 -51.80 28.03
C ILE A 363 39.38 -51.97 27.86
N GLU A 364 40.10 -50.89 27.62
CA GLU A 364 41.55 -50.91 27.45
C GLU A 364 42.28 -51.23 28.75
N GLU A 365 41.83 -50.65 29.89
CA GLU A 365 42.30 -51.00 31.22
C GLU A 365 42.08 -52.49 31.50
N GLY A 366 40.88 -53.02 31.26
CA GLY A 366 40.57 -54.42 31.44
C GLY A 366 41.42 -55.34 30.56
N LYS A 367 41.75 -54.96 29.34
CA LYS A 367 42.69 -55.70 28.47
C LYS A 367 44.12 -55.73 29.05
N GLN A 368 44.59 -54.60 29.55
CA GLN A 368 45.92 -54.49 30.14
C GLN A 368 46.03 -55.33 31.41
N GLU A 369 44.99 -55.33 32.27
CA GLU A 369 44.94 -56.16 33.47
C GLU A 369 44.97 -57.66 33.11
N GLU A 370 44.18 -58.06 32.11
CA GLU A 370 44.13 -59.42 31.65
C GLU A 370 45.45 -59.85 31.02
N GLN A 371 46.09 -59.04 30.19
CA GLN A 371 47.42 -59.29 29.64
C GLN A 371 48.46 -59.44 30.72
N LYS A 372 48.42 -58.65 31.78
CA LYS A 372 49.32 -58.70 32.94
C LYS A 372 49.11 -60.06 33.69
N ARG A 373 47.85 -60.45 33.96
CA ARG A 373 47.48 -61.69 34.62
C ARG A 373 48.00 -62.87 33.85
N ILE A 374 47.81 -62.96 32.53
CA ILE A 374 48.26 -63.99 31.66
C ILE A 374 49.80 -64.03 31.65
N SER A 375 50.47 -62.89 31.61
CA SER A 375 51.93 -62.82 31.64
C SER A 375 52.50 -63.37 32.96
N GLU A 376 51.86 -63.06 34.11
CA GLU A 376 52.23 -63.59 35.40
C GLU A 376 52.00 -65.10 35.51
N GLU A 377 50.86 -65.60 34.99
CA GLU A 377 50.53 -67.03 34.97
C GLU A 377 51.49 -67.82 34.09
N LEU A 378 51.90 -67.28 32.95
CA LEU A 378 52.91 -67.87 32.06
C LEU A 378 54.30 -67.92 32.69
N HIS A 379 54.67 -66.78 33.37
CA HIS A 379 56.00 -66.64 33.97
C HIS A 379 56.19 -67.59 35.20
N ASP A 380 55.23 -67.58 36.12
CA ASP A 380 55.35 -68.22 37.41
C ASP A 380 54.93 -69.73 37.31
N GLY A 381 53.92 -70.04 36.55
CA GLY A 381 53.46 -71.40 36.36
C GLY A 381 54.33 -72.20 35.34
N VAL A 382 54.16 -71.83 34.09
CA VAL A 382 54.70 -72.61 32.97
C VAL A 382 56.23 -72.58 32.87
N LEU A 383 56.83 -71.36 32.99
CA LEU A 383 58.31 -71.26 32.98
C LEU A 383 58.95 -71.85 34.23
N GLY A 384 58.30 -71.76 35.41
CA GLY A 384 58.71 -72.39 36.64
C GLY A 384 58.78 -73.92 36.53
N GLU A 385 57.69 -74.53 36.01
CA GLU A 385 57.64 -76.00 35.79
C GLU A 385 58.64 -76.50 34.73
N MET A 386 58.77 -75.76 33.59
CA MET A 386 59.80 -76.06 32.58
C MET A 386 61.20 -76.02 33.14
N ASN A 387 61.54 -75.05 33.98
CA ASN A 387 62.84 -74.99 34.62
C ASN A 387 63.06 -76.15 35.62
N GLY A 388 62.02 -76.52 36.38
CA GLY A 388 62.04 -77.65 37.26
C GLY A 388 62.32 -78.94 36.48
N ILE A 389 61.60 -79.18 35.40
CA ILE A 389 61.79 -80.36 34.52
C ILE A 389 63.20 -80.37 33.89
N ARG A 390 63.68 -79.22 33.45
CA ARG A 390 65.04 -79.06 32.89
C ARG A 390 66.11 -79.45 33.91
N MET A 391 65.97 -78.99 35.18
CA MET A 391 66.91 -79.28 36.27
C MET A 391 66.92 -80.81 36.56
N VAL A 392 65.74 -81.42 36.57
CA VAL A 392 65.66 -82.90 36.76
C VAL A 392 66.33 -83.66 35.62
N LEU A 393 66.09 -83.31 34.39
CA LEU A 393 66.70 -83.93 33.22
C LEU A 393 68.23 -83.71 33.17
N LEU A 394 68.72 -82.48 33.55
CA LEU A 394 70.16 -82.24 33.66
C LEU A 394 70.83 -83.05 34.74
N GLY A 395 70.21 -83.26 35.92
CA GLY A 395 70.69 -84.06 37.02
C GLY A 395 70.73 -85.56 36.74
N LEU A 396 69.95 -86.03 35.73
CA LEU A 396 69.85 -87.40 35.27
C LEU A 396 70.70 -87.71 34.03
N ASN A 397 71.40 -86.67 33.48
CA ASN A 397 72.21 -86.80 32.27
C ASN A 397 73.45 -87.67 32.58
N GLY A 398 73.61 -88.80 31.83
CA GLY A 398 74.73 -89.75 31.99
C GLY A 398 74.53 -90.82 33.06
N LYS A 399 73.40 -90.99 33.70
CA LYS A 399 73.06 -92.07 34.63
C LYS A 399 72.19 -93.12 33.88
N GLU A 400 72.69 -94.37 33.85
CA GLU A 400 72.03 -95.51 33.15
C GLU A 400 71.27 -96.48 34.05
N ASP A 401 71.11 -96.16 35.36
CA ASP A 401 70.37 -97.01 36.26
C ASP A 401 68.85 -96.99 35.99
N GLU A 402 68.18 -98.04 36.32
CA GLU A 402 66.73 -98.26 35.99
C GLU A 402 65.84 -97.20 36.64
N LYS A 403 66.27 -96.65 37.79
CA LYS A 403 65.57 -95.57 38.49
C LYS A 403 65.70 -94.19 37.80
N SER A 404 66.86 -93.93 37.17
CA SER A 404 67.13 -92.70 36.41
C SER A 404 66.44 -92.71 35.07
N VAL A 405 66.28 -93.87 34.42
CA VAL A 405 65.50 -94.09 33.20
C VAL A 405 64.00 -93.77 33.46
N SER A 406 63.47 -94.35 34.57
CA SER A 406 62.07 -94.08 34.98
C SER A 406 61.80 -92.58 35.31
N LEU A 407 62.71 -91.91 36.00
CA LEU A 407 62.58 -90.49 36.31
C LEU A 407 62.70 -89.61 35.08
N ARG A 408 63.50 -89.96 34.06
CA ARG A 408 63.53 -89.27 32.75
C ARG A 408 62.22 -89.38 32.02
N ALA A 409 61.65 -90.61 31.99
CA ALA A 409 60.35 -90.88 31.37
C ALA A 409 59.24 -90.01 32.01
N GLN A 410 59.23 -89.91 33.34
CA GLN A 410 58.31 -89.07 34.08
C GLN A 410 58.51 -87.55 33.78
N ALA A 411 59.77 -87.11 33.65
CA ALA A 411 60.06 -85.68 33.34
C ALA A 411 59.65 -85.33 31.88
N ILE A 412 59.78 -86.26 30.95
CA ILE A 412 59.32 -86.12 29.55
C ILE A 412 57.79 -86.07 29.49
N GLU A 413 57.07 -86.89 30.25
CA GLU A 413 55.60 -86.85 30.30
C GLU A 413 55.11 -85.57 30.90
N LYS A 414 55.82 -85.05 31.91
CA LYS A 414 55.53 -83.73 32.54
C LYS A 414 55.80 -82.60 31.57
N LEU A 415 56.81 -82.66 30.69
CA LEU A 415 57.08 -81.71 29.62
C LEU A 415 55.92 -81.67 28.59
N LYS A 416 55.34 -82.78 28.26
CA LYS A 416 54.20 -82.90 27.40
C LYS A 416 52.96 -82.25 27.98
N SER A 417 52.72 -82.40 29.31
CA SER A 417 51.64 -81.73 30.03
C SER A 417 51.76 -80.20 29.96
N VAL A 418 52.98 -79.70 30.20
CA VAL A 418 53.26 -78.25 30.10
C VAL A 418 53.06 -77.73 28.67
N GLN A 419 53.40 -78.52 27.66
CA GLN A 419 53.17 -78.14 26.26
C GLN A 419 51.69 -78.10 25.91
N GLU A 420 50.82 -78.91 26.47
CA GLU A 420 49.36 -78.89 26.31
C GLU A 420 48.75 -77.72 27.01
N GLU A 421 49.26 -77.29 28.19
CA GLU A 421 48.83 -76.15 28.93
C GLU A 421 49.14 -74.84 28.19
N ILE A 422 50.33 -74.66 27.60
CA ILE A 422 50.69 -73.52 26.74
C ILE A 422 49.75 -73.46 25.53
N ARG A 423 49.42 -74.61 24.94
CA ARG A 423 48.52 -74.69 23.80
C ARG A 423 47.09 -74.25 24.20
N GLY A 424 46.61 -74.62 25.38
CA GLY A 424 45.33 -74.23 25.92
C GLY A 424 45.23 -72.67 26.15
N ILE A 425 46.27 -72.07 26.76
CA ILE A 425 46.34 -70.59 26.95
C ILE A 425 46.41 -69.83 25.64
N SER A 426 47.16 -70.33 24.65
CA SER A 426 47.24 -69.76 23.28
C SER A 426 45.92 -69.81 22.52
N HIS A 427 45.14 -70.86 22.69
CA HIS A 427 43.80 -70.94 22.10
C HIS A 427 42.80 -69.98 22.78
N ALA A 428 42.81 -69.88 24.09
CA ALA A 428 41.96 -68.97 24.85
C ALA A 428 42.20 -67.48 24.49
N LEU A 429 43.45 -67.14 24.19
CA LEU A 429 43.83 -65.75 23.75
C LEU A 429 43.38 -65.48 22.29
N SER A 430 43.32 -66.44 21.43
CA SER A 430 42.92 -66.30 20.06
C SER A 430 41.41 -66.23 19.86
N ASP A 431 40.62 -66.93 20.66
CA ASP A 431 39.15 -66.98 20.49
C ASP A 431 38.38 -65.76 21.00
N ALA A 432 38.87 -65.02 21.97
CA ALA A 432 38.18 -63.86 22.54
C ALA A 432 38.12 -62.61 21.62
N ALA A 433 39.02 -62.50 20.66
CA ALA A 433 39.14 -61.34 19.80
C ALA A 433 38.39 -61.41 18.43
N TYR A 434 38.04 -62.59 18.01
CA TYR A 434 37.52 -62.87 16.64
C TYR A 434 36.05 -63.33 16.56
N GLN A 435 35.39 -63.72 17.63
CA GLN A 435 34.10 -64.41 17.59
C GLN A 435 32.84 -63.54 17.32
N LYS A 436 32.89 -62.22 17.23
CA LYS A 436 31.65 -61.44 17.08
C LYS A 436 31.26 -61.09 15.65
N PHE A 437 32.13 -61.30 14.63
CA PHE A 437 31.82 -60.99 13.23
C PHE A 437 32.43 -61.99 12.21
N SER A 438 32.78 -63.15 12.64
CA SER A 438 33.40 -64.16 11.76
C SER A 438 32.44 -64.78 10.73
N ASN A 439 31.12 -64.60 10.88
CA ASN A 439 30.16 -65.04 9.87
C ASN A 439 29.08 -63.95 9.64
N PHE A 440 29.33 -63.07 8.65
CA PHE A 440 28.42 -61.98 8.30
C PHE A 440 27.03 -62.50 7.91
N ILE A 441 26.94 -63.56 7.18
CA ILE A 441 25.68 -64.18 6.75
C ILE A 441 24.85 -64.63 7.93
N VAL A 442 25.46 -65.30 8.92
CA VAL A 442 24.79 -65.73 10.15
C VAL A 442 24.25 -64.50 10.92
N SER A 443 25.02 -63.41 10.95
CA SER A 443 24.55 -62.21 11.60
C SER A 443 23.32 -61.59 10.91
N ILE A 444 23.17 -61.66 9.60
CA ILE A 444 21.98 -61.23 8.86
C ILE A 444 20.82 -62.24 9.06
N GLU A 445 21.08 -63.49 9.15
CA GLU A 445 20.08 -64.55 9.41
C GLU A 445 19.48 -64.35 10.82
N ASP A 446 20.33 -64.20 11.84
CA ASP A 446 19.90 -63.81 13.20
C ASP A 446 19.09 -62.51 13.26
N LEU A 447 19.48 -61.51 12.47
CA LEU A 447 18.74 -60.27 12.38
C LEU A 447 17.33 -60.45 11.79
N LEU A 448 17.21 -61.28 10.73
CA LEU A 448 15.93 -61.60 10.12
C LEU A 448 15.03 -62.36 11.08
N GLU A 449 15.58 -63.44 11.72
CA GLU A 449 14.83 -64.24 12.68
C GLU A 449 14.39 -63.45 13.90
N SER A 450 15.27 -62.62 14.49
CA SER A 450 14.96 -61.83 15.67
C SER A 450 14.00 -60.69 15.36
N THR A 451 14.06 -60.09 14.18
CA THR A 451 13.28 -58.88 13.84
C THR A 451 11.99 -59.24 13.07
N ALA A 452 12.09 -59.98 11.99
CA ALA A 452 10.95 -60.36 11.15
C ALA A 452 10.18 -61.54 11.73
N GLY A 453 10.87 -62.54 12.24
CA GLY A 453 10.27 -63.76 12.86
C GLY A 453 9.47 -63.38 14.11
N THR A 454 10.01 -62.53 15.00
CA THR A 454 9.28 -62.02 16.18
C THR A 454 8.02 -61.21 15.82
N ALA A 455 8.03 -60.56 14.66
CA ALA A 455 6.87 -59.79 14.16
C ALA A 455 5.85 -60.68 13.38
N GLY A 456 6.10 -62.00 13.26
CA GLY A 456 5.25 -62.91 12.51
C GLY A 456 5.33 -62.73 10.98
N LEU A 457 6.39 -62.14 10.50
CA LEU A 457 6.63 -61.87 9.07
C LEU A 457 7.43 -63.02 8.48
N GLU A 458 6.94 -63.60 7.40
CA GLU A 458 7.72 -64.59 6.65
C GLU A 458 8.99 -63.94 6.10
N HIS A 459 10.14 -64.56 6.30
CA HIS A 459 11.40 -64.00 5.86
C HIS A 459 12.22 -65.04 5.11
N GLN A 460 13.01 -64.57 4.14
CA GLN A 460 13.88 -65.40 3.32
C GLN A 460 15.19 -64.66 3.09
N LEU A 461 16.32 -65.35 3.26
CA LEU A 461 17.64 -64.86 2.91
C LEU A 461 18.19 -65.69 1.73
N ASP A 462 18.42 -65.00 0.65
CA ASP A 462 19.08 -65.56 -0.52
C ASP A 462 20.45 -64.88 -0.68
N PHE A 463 21.50 -65.67 -0.75
CA PHE A 463 22.84 -65.15 -0.89
C PHE A 463 23.72 -66.02 -1.80
N ASP A 464 24.71 -65.36 -2.43
CA ASP A 464 25.72 -66.10 -3.24
C ASP A 464 26.64 -66.89 -2.32
N ARG A 465 26.52 -68.20 -2.40
CA ARG A 465 27.26 -69.15 -1.56
C ARG A 465 28.74 -69.33 -1.96
N GLU A 466 29.11 -68.97 -3.17
CA GLU A 466 30.48 -69.02 -3.66
C GLU A 466 31.28 -67.73 -3.32
N ALA A 467 30.62 -66.72 -2.87
CA ALA A 467 31.26 -65.47 -2.51
C ALA A 467 31.90 -65.49 -1.11
N ASP A 468 33.10 -64.97 -1.01
CA ASP A 468 33.76 -64.71 0.28
C ASP A 468 33.19 -63.55 1.01
N TRP A 469 32.15 -63.79 1.83
CA TRP A 469 31.48 -62.79 2.66
C TRP A 469 32.32 -62.41 3.89
N ASP A 470 33.24 -63.25 4.32
CA ASP A 470 34.10 -62.98 5.47
C ASP A 470 35.28 -62.07 5.10
N GLY A 471 35.68 -62.08 3.84
CA GLY A 471 36.67 -61.12 3.32
C GLY A 471 36.15 -59.70 3.07
N VAL A 472 34.83 -59.45 3.23
CA VAL A 472 34.25 -58.06 3.12
C VAL A 472 34.69 -57.25 4.30
N SER A 473 35.06 -55.95 4.04
CA SER A 473 35.50 -55.02 5.09
C SER A 473 34.48 -54.83 6.21
N GLY A 474 34.94 -54.71 7.45
CA GLY A 474 34.06 -54.53 8.61
C GLY A 474 33.14 -53.29 8.49
N GLU A 475 33.59 -52.22 7.81
CA GLU A 475 32.80 -51.03 7.56
C GLU A 475 31.59 -51.31 6.66
N ILE A 476 31.80 -52.09 5.60
CA ILE A 476 30.72 -52.51 4.70
C ILE A 476 29.73 -53.43 5.45
N LYS A 477 30.23 -54.41 6.21
CA LYS A 477 29.41 -55.36 7.00
C LYS A 477 28.50 -54.59 7.97
N ILE A 478 29.06 -53.69 8.75
CA ILE A 478 28.29 -52.89 9.75
C ILE A 478 27.26 -52.02 9.08
N ASN A 479 27.61 -51.30 8.02
CA ASN A 479 26.66 -50.39 7.35
C ASN A 479 25.56 -51.18 6.63
N LEU A 480 25.86 -52.28 5.94
CA LEU A 480 24.88 -53.15 5.34
C LEU A 480 23.93 -53.75 6.38
N TYR A 481 24.44 -54.28 7.48
CA TYR A 481 23.62 -54.75 8.60
C TYR A 481 22.63 -53.70 9.07
N ARG A 482 23.10 -52.45 9.29
CA ARG A 482 22.26 -51.36 9.73
C ARG A 482 21.23 -50.89 8.68
N ILE A 483 21.56 -50.96 7.40
CA ILE A 483 20.62 -50.66 6.31
C ILE A 483 19.51 -51.72 6.26
N ILE A 484 19.89 -53.01 6.31
CA ILE A 484 18.92 -54.12 6.34
C ILE A 484 18.01 -54.02 7.56
N GLN A 485 18.56 -53.71 8.74
CA GLN A 485 17.80 -53.47 9.97
C GLN A 485 16.77 -52.34 9.79
N GLU A 486 17.14 -51.21 9.19
CA GLU A 486 16.24 -50.08 8.93
C GLU A 486 15.14 -50.45 7.92
N CYS A 487 15.48 -51.24 6.88
CA CYS A 487 14.49 -51.72 5.92
C CYS A 487 13.46 -52.62 6.58
N LEU A 488 13.91 -53.60 7.40
CA LEU A 488 13.03 -54.49 8.17
C LEU A 488 12.12 -53.73 9.13
N GLN A 489 12.65 -52.75 9.83
CA GLN A 489 11.83 -51.88 10.70
C GLN A 489 10.78 -51.11 9.92
N ASN A 490 11.11 -50.60 8.73
CA ASN A 490 10.18 -49.89 7.86
C ASN A 490 9.08 -50.84 7.34
N THR A 491 9.44 -52.05 6.97
CA THR A 491 8.49 -53.12 6.56
C THR A 491 7.49 -53.40 7.68
N ILE A 492 7.99 -53.66 8.89
CA ILE A 492 7.13 -53.99 10.05
C ILE A 492 6.22 -52.80 10.42
N LYS A 493 6.78 -51.58 10.50
CA LYS A 493 6.02 -50.40 10.95
C LYS A 493 5.04 -49.86 9.90
N HIS A 494 5.37 -50.03 8.62
CA HIS A 494 4.69 -49.26 7.58
C HIS A 494 4.11 -50.07 6.42
N ALA A 495 4.70 -51.25 6.08
CA ALA A 495 4.32 -51.94 4.86
C ALA A 495 3.06 -52.81 5.02
N ARG A 496 2.77 -53.37 6.22
CA ARG A 496 1.77 -54.42 6.42
C ARG A 496 2.04 -55.61 5.46
N ALA A 497 3.30 -55.95 5.30
CA ALA A 497 3.74 -57.07 4.46
C ALA A 497 3.49 -58.39 5.17
N ASN A 498 3.38 -59.48 4.40
CA ASN A 498 3.36 -60.84 4.92
C ASN A 498 4.74 -61.51 4.75
N LYS A 499 5.52 -61.07 3.77
CA LYS A 499 6.82 -61.62 3.46
C LYS A 499 7.86 -60.55 3.18
N VAL A 500 9.11 -60.79 3.62
CA VAL A 500 10.29 -60.01 3.27
C VAL A 500 11.39 -60.93 2.74
N VAL A 501 12.03 -60.54 1.66
CA VAL A 501 13.16 -61.27 1.04
C VAL A 501 14.38 -60.34 1.04
N VAL A 502 15.51 -60.88 1.53
CA VAL A 502 16.82 -60.24 1.45
C VAL A 502 17.71 -61.04 0.53
N GLU A 503 18.16 -60.43 -0.54
CA GLU A 503 19.07 -61.03 -1.50
C GLU A 503 20.44 -60.35 -1.43
N LEU A 504 21.52 -61.16 -1.29
CA LEU A 504 22.88 -60.66 -1.24
C LEU A 504 23.70 -61.25 -2.37
N GLN A 505 24.17 -60.46 -3.28
CA GLN A 505 24.99 -60.87 -4.41
C GLN A 505 26.36 -60.23 -4.36
N ALA A 506 27.41 -60.93 -4.59
CA ALA A 506 28.76 -60.41 -4.61
C ALA A 506 29.45 -60.75 -5.93
N SER A 507 30.01 -59.79 -6.60
CA SER A 507 30.87 -59.91 -7.75
C SER A 507 32.29 -59.45 -7.40
N GLU A 508 33.24 -59.59 -8.33
CA GLU A 508 34.64 -59.18 -8.08
C GLU A 508 34.75 -57.73 -7.64
N ASN A 509 33.91 -56.80 -8.17
CA ASN A 509 34.05 -55.37 -7.96
C ASN A 509 32.88 -54.73 -7.21
N THR A 510 31.74 -55.48 -7.01
CA THR A 510 30.54 -54.89 -6.42
C THR A 510 29.81 -55.86 -5.50
N LEU A 511 29.19 -55.30 -4.46
CA LEU A 511 28.21 -55.97 -3.61
C LEU A 511 26.83 -55.39 -3.91
N VAL A 512 25.84 -56.23 -4.11
CA VAL A 512 24.45 -55.84 -4.32
C VAL A 512 23.61 -56.44 -3.20
N ALA A 513 22.90 -55.60 -2.48
CA ALA A 513 21.87 -56.00 -1.52
C ALA A 513 20.51 -55.58 -2.04
N ARG A 514 19.56 -56.50 -2.08
CA ARG A 514 18.17 -56.26 -2.50
C ARG A 514 17.24 -56.70 -1.39
N ILE A 515 16.40 -55.77 -0.92
CA ILE A 515 15.44 -56.01 0.15
C ILE A 515 14.05 -55.75 -0.43
N CYS A 516 13.19 -56.79 -0.44
CA CYS A 516 11.86 -56.73 -1.03
C CYS A 516 10.80 -57.09 0.01
N ASP A 517 9.72 -56.32 0.10
CA ASP A 517 8.51 -56.62 0.84
C ASP A 517 7.29 -56.71 -0.09
N ASP A 518 6.31 -57.55 0.25
CA ASP A 518 5.03 -57.73 -0.44
C ASP A 518 3.92 -56.81 0.12
N GLY A 519 4.27 -55.78 0.85
CA GLY A 519 3.34 -54.95 1.56
C GLY A 519 2.56 -53.97 0.69
N ARG A 520 1.87 -53.00 1.34
CA ARG A 520 0.98 -52.05 0.65
C ARG A 520 1.69 -51.04 -0.27
N GLY A 521 3.02 -50.94 -0.23
CA GLY A 521 3.77 -49.95 -0.98
C GLY A 521 3.37 -48.50 -0.70
N PHE A 522 3.95 -47.59 -1.46
CA PHE A 522 3.62 -46.16 -1.35
C PHE A 522 3.91 -45.38 -2.65
N HIS A 523 3.24 -44.24 -2.82
CA HIS A 523 3.56 -43.30 -3.91
C HIS A 523 4.84 -42.53 -3.63
N LYS A 524 5.78 -42.55 -4.54
CA LYS A 524 7.01 -41.75 -4.47
C LYS A 524 6.70 -40.26 -4.67
N ARG A 525 6.46 -39.49 -3.59
CA ARG A 525 6.26 -38.07 -3.68
C ARG A 525 7.60 -37.35 -3.92
N ARG A 526 7.69 -36.53 -4.99
CA ARG A 526 8.87 -35.70 -5.25
C ARG A 526 9.07 -34.75 -4.06
N GLY A 527 10.23 -34.83 -3.39
CA GLY A 527 10.71 -33.80 -2.47
C GLY A 527 10.69 -34.07 -0.96
N LYS A 528 10.06 -35.15 -0.41
CA LYS A 528 10.12 -35.44 1.03
C LYS A 528 10.54 -36.86 1.31
N ARG A 529 11.84 -37.08 1.57
CA ARG A 529 12.37 -38.36 2.11
C ARG A 529 12.11 -38.38 3.63
N GLY A 530 11.55 -39.48 4.14
CA GLY A 530 11.44 -39.75 5.57
C GLY A 530 12.83 -39.90 6.24
N ILE A 531 12.87 -39.89 7.58
CA ILE A 531 14.13 -40.02 8.35
C ILE A 531 14.87 -41.32 8.01
N GLY A 532 14.16 -42.45 7.93
CA GLY A 532 14.74 -43.75 7.58
C GLY A 532 15.40 -43.78 6.19
N GLN A 533 14.74 -43.21 5.18
CA GLN A 533 15.32 -43.08 3.84
C GLN A 533 16.57 -42.17 3.80
N LYS A 534 16.62 -41.12 4.63
CA LYS A 534 17.81 -40.29 4.77
C LYS A 534 18.98 -41.08 5.40
N ASN A 535 18.69 -41.90 6.41
CA ASN A 535 19.68 -42.75 7.05
C ASN A 535 20.28 -43.78 6.07
N ILE A 536 19.44 -44.45 5.28
CA ILE A 536 19.89 -45.38 4.23
C ILE A 536 20.77 -44.61 3.23
N ALA A 537 20.30 -43.46 2.70
CA ALA A 537 21.05 -42.64 1.75
C ALA A 537 22.43 -42.24 2.28
N SER A 538 22.51 -41.76 3.51
CA SER A 538 23.76 -41.32 4.15
C SER A 538 24.76 -42.48 4.31
N ARG A 539 24.28 -43.67 4.72
CA ARG A 539 25.13 -44.86 4.87
C ARG A 539 25.65 -45.39 3.54
N VAL A 540 24.79 -45.45 2.52
CA VAL A 540 25.19 -45.87 1.17
C VAL A 540 26.20 -44.89 0.56
N GLN A 541 25.99 -43.56 0.73
CA GLN A 541 26.92 -42.53 0.28
C GLN A 541 28.29 -42.65 0.96
N ARG A 542 28.34 -42.96 2.27
CA ARG A 542 29.58 -43.19 3.01
C ARG A 542 30.39 -44.37 2.44
N LEU A 543 29.70 -45.39 1.94
CA LEU A 543 30.33 -46.57 1.30
C LEU A 543 30.67 -46.33 -0.19
N GLY A 544 30.46 -45.11 -0.73
CA GLY A 544 30.66 -44.82 -2.15
C GLY A 544 29.68 -45.54 -3.07
N GLY A 545 28.56 -46.05 -2.53
CA GLY A 545 27.57 -46.84 -3.25
C GLY A 545 26.43 -46.03 -3.82
N GLN A 546 25.56 -46.73 -4.54
CA GLN A 546 24.29 -46.21 -5.08
C GLN A 546 23.12 -47.01 -4.52
N TRP A 547 21.95 -46.38 -4.41
CA TRP A 547 20.74 -47.05 -3.99
C TRP A 547 19.51 -46.56 -4.74
N GLU A 548 18.59 -47.49 -4.95
CA GLU A 548 17.32 -47.24 -5.62
C GLU A 548 16.19 -47.81 -4.78
N ILE A 549 15.03 -47.15 -4.84
CA ILE A 549 13.81 -47.64 -4.23
C ILE A 549 12.70 -47.68 -5.28
N ALA A 550 12.07 -48.81 -5.43
CA ALA A 550 10.91 -49.04 -6.27
C ALA A 550 9.72 -49.36 -5.36
N SER A 551 8.64 -48.59 -5.41
CA SER A 551 7.42 -48.85 -4.65
C SER A 551 6.23 -48.22 -5.36
N SER A 552 5.12 -48.96 -5.39
CA SER A 552 3.83 -48.46 -5.85
C SER A 552 2.72 -49.04 -4.95
N PRO A 553 1.59 -48.32 -4.79
CA PRO A 553 0.49 -48.81 -3.97
C PRO A 553 -0.01 -50.18 -4.39
N GLY A 554 -0.03 -51.12 -3.46
CA GLY A 554 -0.47 -52.49 -3.66
C GLY A 554 0.57 -53.45 -4.24
N SER A 555 1.84 -53.03 -4.47
CA SER A 555 2.89 -53.84 -5.11
C SER A 555 4.15 -53.99 -4.25
N GLY A 556 4.07 -53.65 -2.95
CA GLY A 556 5.21 -53.74 -2.04
C GLY A 556 6.30 -52.67 -2.26
N THR A 557 7.48 -52.95 -1.68
CA THR A 557 8.65 -52.08 -1.81
C THR A 557 9.89 -52.88 -2.09
N GLU A 558 10.70 -52.47 -3.04
CA GLU A 558 12.03 -52.98 -3.32
C GLU A 558 13.07 -51.88 -3.07
N ILE A 559 14.10 -52.20 -2.29
CA ILE A 559 15.27 -51.35 -2.07
C ILE A 559 16.47 -52.11 -2.62
N ARG A 560 17.17 -51.53 -3.58
CA ARG A 560 18.39 -52.06 -4.18
C ARG A 560 19.57 -51.16 -3.82
N ILE A 561 20.64 -51.75 -3.31
CA ILE A 561 21.86 -51.09 -2.87
C ILE A 561 23.02 -51.73 -3.63
N THR A 562 23.86 -50.91 -4.22
CA THR A 562 25.07 -51.36 -4.93
C THR A 562 26.27 -50.63 -4.32
N ILE A 563 27.24 -51.41 -3.82
CA ILE A 563 28.43 -50.93 -3.11
C ILE A 563 29.68 -51.43 -3.84
N PRO A 564 30.71 -50.62 -4.12
CA PRO A 564 31.98 -51.08 -4.65
C PRO A 564 32.72 -51.94 -3.60
N ARG A 565 33.22 -53.12 -4.00
CA ARG A 565 33.91 -54.12 -3.14
C ARG A 565 35.38 -53.82 -2.90
N GLY A 566 36.01 -52.82 -3.55
CA GLY A 566 37.43 -52.68 -3.52
C GLY A 566 38.05 -51.30 -3.39
N ARG A 567 39.04 -51.25 -2.54
CA ARG A 567 40.11 -50.27 -2.25
C ARG A 567 39.75 -49.06 -1.40
N SER A 568 40.52 -48.91 -0.32
CA SER A 568 40.58 -47.79 0.59
C SER A 568 40.40 -46.46 -0.14
N LEU A 569 39.34 -45.73 0.23
CA LEU A 569 39.09 -44.38 -0.20
C LEU A 569 40.15 -43.43 0.40
N GLN A 570 40.89 -42.79 -0.49
CA GLN A 570 41.60 -41.56 -0.17
C GLN A 570 40.60 -40.52 0.38
N SER A 571 40.97 -39.81 1.42
CA SER A 571 40.24 -38.68 2.01
C SER A 571 39.82 -37.68 0.94
N PRO A 572 38.60 -37.15 0.95
CA PRO A 572 38.24 -36.07 0.04
C PRO A 572 39.07 -34.83 0.34
N SER A 573 39.78 -34.35 -0.68
CA SER A 573 40.49 -33.08 -0.71
C SER A 573 39.53 -31.92 -0.38
N ASN A 574 40.01 -31.02 0.43
CA ASN A 574 39.41 -29.72 0.83
C ASN A 574 39.25 -28.77 -0.39
N GLU A 575 38.30 -29.01 -1.25
CA GLU A 575 37.97 -28.12 -2.37
C GLU A 575 36.46 -28.00 -2.61
N VAL A 576 35.67 -27.74 -1.59
CA VAL A 576 34.31 -27.14 -1.75
C VAL A 576 33.93 -26.38 -0.46
N LEU A 577 34.62 -25.33 -0.16
CA LEU A 577 34.21 -24.37 0.87
C LEU A 577 34.56 -22.92 0.48
N GLU A 578 34.52 -22.60 -0.81
CA GLU A 578 34.54 -21.23 -1.29
C GLU A 578 33.41 -21.03 -2.30
N GLY A 579 32.21 -20.84 -1.83
CA GLY A 579 31.09 -20.55 -2.72
C GLY A 579 29.74 -20.45 -2.04
N MET A 580 29.70 -19.97 -0.79
CA MET A 580 28.45 -19.47 -0.17
C MET A 580 28.78 -18.63 1.06
N LEU A 581 29.17 -17.39 0.80
CA LEU A 581 28.98 -16.23 1.68
C LEU A 581 28.07 -15.23 0.98
#